data_438b5e19053ab2f9d3f2b23202211659
#
_entry.id   438b5e19053ab2f9d3f2b23202211659
#
_cell.length_a   1.000
_cell.length_b   1.000
_cell.length_c   1.000
_cell.angle_alpha   90.00
_cell.angle_beta   90.00
_cell.angle_gamma   90.00
#
_symmetry.space_group_name_H-M   'P 1'
#
loop_
_entity.id
_entity.type
_entity.pdbx_description
1 polymer ?
#
loop_
_entity_poly.entity_id
_entity_poly.type
_entity_poly.pdbx_seq_one_letter_code
_entity_poly.pdbx_strand_id
1 'polypeptide(L)'
;IASYDKTHLFTPMGEHEYFRAGDHFCTFTLDGVRCGVLICYDIRFPEAARTMSAEIPLDVLFLVSQWPSVRTMQLEALTRARAIENQMFLALCNSCGTAGETVYGGSSVIYDPLGGVLSKAGCGEEIICADCDMSVLGGIRDSINVFADRRRELYSI
;
A
#
# COMPACT_ATOMS: atom_id res chain seq x y z
N ILE A 1 2.52 2.77 18.62
CA ILE A 1 3.59 1.95 18.02
C ILE A 1 4.34 2.80 17.01
N ALA A 2 3.64 3.44 16.07
CA ALA A 2 4.23 4.27 15.03
C ALA A 2 3.26 5.37 14.61
N SER A 3 3.79 6.45 14.00
CA SER A 3 3.02 7.50 13.35
C SER A 3 3.61 7.80 11.98
N TYR A 4 2.77 8.20 11.05
CA TYR A 4 3.16 8.53 9.68
C TYR A 4 2.41 9.75 9.18
N ASP A 5 3.15 10.72 8.71
CA ASP A 5 2.61 11.87 8.00
C ASP A 5 2.74 11.62 6.49
N LYS A 6 1.63 11.80 5.76
CA LYS A 6 1.58 11.60 4.32
C LYS A 6 2.69 12.36 3.60
N THR A 7 3.55 11.65 2.86
CA THR A 7 4.70 12.28 2.18
C THR A 7 4.34 12.94 0.85
N HIS A 8 3.34 12.41 0.13
CA HIS A 8 2.91 12.97 -1.16
C HIS A 8 1.51 13.54 -1.05
N LEU A 9 1.41 14.86 -0.90
CA LEU A 9 0.13 15.57 -0.82
C LEU A 9 -0.54 15.61 -2.19
N PHE A 10 -1.87 15.38 -2.22
CA PHE A 10 -2.65 15.38 -3.45
C PHE A 10 -3.03 16.81 -3.85
N THR A 11 -2.17 17.44 -4.62
CA THR A 11 -2.31 18.84 -5.07
C THR A 11 -3.60 19.14 -5.84
N PRO A 12 -4.17 18.20 -6.65
CA PRO A 12 -5.44 18.48 -7.34
C PRO A 12 -6.65 18.72 -6.41
N MET A 13 -6.58 18.30 -5.14
CA MET A 13 -7.59 18.59 -4.11
C MET A 13 -7.13 19.65 -3.11
N GLY A 14 -6.04 20.35 -3.38
CA GLY A 14 -5.56 21.44 -2.53
C GLY A 14 -4.97 20.99 -1.18
N GLU A 15 -4.60 19.72 -1.01
CA GLU A 15 -4.07 19.23 0.28
C GLU A 15 -2.89 20.06 0.77
N HIS A 16 -2.05 20.57 -0.12
CA HIS A 16 -0.86 21.39 0.20
C HIS A 16 -1.21 22.77 0.80
N GLU A 17 -2.46 23.21 0.71
CA GLU A 17 -2.94 24.45 1.32
C GLU A 17 -3.26 24.27 2.81
N TYR A 18 -3.54 23.03 3.23
CA TYR A 18 -4.04 22.72 4.58
C TYR A 18 -3.10 21.81 5.38
N PHE A 19 -2.25 21.03 4.70
CA PHE A 19 -1.38 20.04 5.32
C PHE A 19 0.08 20.28 4.95
N ARG A 20 0.95 19.90 5.85
CA ARG A 20 2.39 19.79 5.61
C ARG A 20 2.71 18.35 5.24
N ALA A 21 3.52 18.15 4.19
CA ALA A 21 4.03 16.84 3.84
C ALA A 21 4.98 16.29 4.91
N GLY A 22 4.89 14.99 5.15
CA GLY A 22 5.89 14.25 5.91
C GLY A 22 7.24 14.22 5.18
N ASP A 23 8.30 13.92 5.92
CA ASP A 23 9.68 13.92 5.44
C ASP A 23 10.37 12.54 5.53
N HIS A 24 9.65 11.51 5.96
CA HIS A 24 10.16 10.16 6.09
C HIS A 24 9.07 9.11 5.86
N PHE A 25 9.47 7.90 5.46
CA PHE A 25 8.59 6.74 5.41
C PHE A 25 8.57 6.03 6.77
N CYS A 26 7.43 5.39 7.08
CA CYS A 26 7.22 4.73 8.36
C CYS A 26 7.21 3.21 8.20
N THR A 27 8.15 2.54 8.88
CA THR A 27 8.12 1.09 9.08
C THR A 27 8.13 0.78 10.58
N PHE A 28 7.46 -0.31 10.96
CA PHE A 28 7.39 -0.77 12.34
C PHE A 28 7.26 -2.29 12.39
N THR A 29 7.45 -2.85 13.58
CA THR A 29 7.27 -4.30 13.79
C THR A 29 6.10 -4.53 14.73
N LEU A 30 5.19 -5.42 14.35
CA LEU A 30 4.05 -5.85 15.15
C LEU A 30 4.10 -7.39 15.26
N ASP A 31 4.29 -7.90 16.46
CA ASP A 31 4.38 -9.35 16.75
C ASP A 31 5.36 -10.10 15.83
N GLY A 32 6.50 -9.50 15.55
CA GLY A 32 7.54 -10.06 14.68
C GLY A 32 7.31 -9.82 13.19
N VAL A 33 6.15 -9.30 12.77
CA VAL A 33 5.81 -8.96 11.38
C VAL A 33 6.29 -7.56 11.06
N ARG A 34 7.07 -7.38 10.00
CA ARG A 34 7.55 -6.08 9.55
C ARG A 34 6.52 -5.39 8.68
N CYS A 35 6.03 -4.27 9.15
CA CYS A 35 4.95 -3.51 8.54
C CYS A 35 5.43 -2.15 8.02
N GLY A 36 4.73 -1.66 6.99
CA GLY A 36 4.81 -0.28 6.52
C GLY A 36 3.43 0.33 6.41
N VAL A 37 3.35 1.65 6.38
CA VAL A 37 2.09 2.37 6.15
C VAL A 37 2.27 3.46 5.10
N LEU A 38 1.28 3.59 4.23
CA LEU A 38 1.14 4.66 3.23
C LEU A 38 -0.27 5.26 3.30
N ILE A 39 -0.41 6.49 2.80
CA ILE A 39 -1.69 7.20 2.78
C ILE A 39 -2.05 7.58 1.34
N CYS A 40 -3.13 6.96 0.81
CA CYS A 40 -3.83 7.38 -0.40
C CYS A 40 -2.90 7.61 -1.61
N TYR A 41 -2.57 8.86 -1.89
CA TYR A 41 -1.78 9.28 -3.05
C TYR A 41 -0.37 8.69 -3.08
N ASP A 42 0.21 8.36 -1.91
CA ASP A 42 1.53 7.75 -1.80
C ASP A 42 1.66 6.46 -2.64
N ILE A 43 0.56 5.71 -2.82
CA ILE A 43 0.57 4.45 -3.58
C ILE A 43 0.93 4.63 -5.07
N ARG A 44 0.80 5.85 -5.62
CA ARG A 44 1.20 6.14 -6.99
C ARG A 44 2.71 6.16 -7.19
N PHE A 45 3.46 6.29 -6.11
CA PHE A 45 4.92 6.39 -6.12
C PHE A 45 5.50 5.03 -5.73
N PRO A 46 5.93 4.19 -6.71
CA PRO A 46 6.51 2.88 -6.44
C PRO A 46 7.74 2.97 -5.55
N GLU A 47 8.45 4.10 -5.61
CA GLU A 47 9.63 4.40 -4.81
C GLU A 47 9.35 4.29 -3.31
N ALA A 48 8.17 4.71 -2.84
CA ALA A 48 7.82 4.68 -1.43
C ALA A 48 7.84 3.25 -0.86
N ALA A 49 7.06 2.34 -1.46
CA ALA A 49 7.03 0.95 -1.02
C ALA A 49 8.38 0.25 -1.22
N ARG A 50 9.06 0.54 -2.34
CA ARG A 50 10.36 -0.04 -2.66
C ARG A 50 11.45 0.42 -1.69
N THR A 51 11.47 1.70 -1.30
CA THR A 51 12.43 2.24 -0.33
C THR A 51 12.25 1.59 1.05
N MET A 52 11.01 1.48 1.53
CA MET A 52 10.72 0.81 2.81
C MET A 52 11.14 -0.67 2.83
N SER A 53 11.16 -1.32 1.68
CA SER A 53 11.53 -2.73 1.51
C SER A 53 12.98 -2.96 1.08
N ALA A 54 13.76 -1.89 0.85
CA ALA A 54 15.04 -1.98 0.13
C ALA A 54 16.13 -2.77 0.87
N GLU A 55 16.21 -2.62 2.19
CA GLU A 55 17.21 -3.31 3.02
C GLU A 55 16.65 -4.59 3.62
N ILE A 56 15.49 -4.51 4.21
CA ILE A 56 14.75 -5.65 4.76
C ILE A 56 13.34 -5.58 4.18
N PRO A 57 12.89 -6.57 3.40
CA PRO A 57 11.56 -6.57 2.81
C PRO A 57 10.45 -6.42 3.85
N LEU A 58 9.42 -5.64 3.54
CA LEU A 58 8.19 -5.60 4.33
C LEU A 58 7.43 -6.91 4.19
N ASP A 59 6.79 -7.34 5.27
CA ASP A 59 5.86 -8.47 5.23
C ASP A 59 4.44 -8.00 4.91
N VAL A 60 4.04 -6.84 5.44
CA VAL A 60 2.73 -6.23 5.23
C VAL A 60 2.85 -4.74 4.95
N LEU A 61 2.15 -4.25 3.92
CA LEU A 61 1.92 -2.84 3.67
C LEU A 61 0.46 -2.48 3.97
N PHE A 62 0.23 -1.55 4.88
CA PHE A 62 -1.08 -0.95 5.12
C PHE A 62 -1.24 0.32 4.29
N LEU A 63 -2.39 0.45 3.66
CA LEU A 63 -2.77 1.65 2.91
C LEU A 63 -4.14 2.13 3.37
N VAL A 64 -4.21 3.35 3.90
CA VAL A 64 -5.47 4.03 4.17
C VAL A 64 -5.75 5.06 3.10
N SER A 65 -6.99 5.16 2.62
CA SER A 65 -7.28 5.94 1.44
C SER A 65 -8.68 6.57 1.43
N GLN A 66 -8.77 7.75 0.83
CA GLN A 66 -10.01 8.37 0.36
C GLN A 66 -9.94 8.48 -1.17
N TRP A 67 -10.16 7.36 -1.86
CA TRP A 67 -9.97 7.30 -3.31
C TRP A 67 -11.31 7.41 -4.05
N PRO A 68 -11.45 8.41 -4.94
CA PRO A 68 -12.70 8.61 -5.69
C PRO A 68 -13.05 7.41 -6.57
N SER A 69 -14.33 7.10 -6.66
CA SER A 69 -14.87 5.94 -7.40
C SER A 69 -14.48 5.92 -8.87
N VAL A 70 -14.38 7.10 -9.49
CA VAL A 70 -13.97 7.26 -10.90
C VAL A 70 -12.55 6.76 -11.20
N ARG A 71 -11.75 6.46 -10.18
CA ARG A 71 -10.38 5.98 -10.29
C ARG A 71 -10.14 4.64 -9.58
N THR A 72 -11.20 3.89 -9.25
CA THR A 72 -11.08 2.60 -8.54
C THR A 72 -10.20 1.61 -9.30
N MET A 73 -10.28 1.56 -10.64
CA MET A 73 -9.42 0.71 -11.44
C MET A 73 -7.93 0.99 -11.21
N GLN A 74 -7.53 2.28 -11.13
CA GLN A 74 -6.14 2.63 -10.86
C GLN A 74 -5.72 2.23 -9.44
N LEU A 75 -6.60 2.40 -8.45
CA LEU A 75 -6.32 1.99 -7.07
C LEU A 75 -6.06 0.49 -6.99
N GLU A 76 -6.93 -0.33 -7.59
CA GLU A 76 -6.78 -1.79 -7.61
C GLU A 76 -5.49 -2.22 -8.34
N ALA A 77 -5.21 -1.62 -9.49
CA ALA A 77 -4.00 -1.95 -10.25
C ALA A 77 -2.71 -1.60 -9.46
N LEU A 78 -2.66 -0.40 -8.87
CA LEU A 78 -1.50 0.07 -8.12
C LEU A 78 -1.27 -0.74 -6.86
N THR A 79 -2.31 -1.01 -6.06
CA THR A 79 -2.19 -1.77 -4.82
C THR A 79 -1.76 -3.20 -5.08
N ARG A 80 -2.37 -3.85 -6.08
CA ARG A 80 -1.97 -5.20 -6.50
C ARG A 80 -0.51 -5.25 -6.99
N ALA A 81 -0.10 -4.27 -7.79
CA ALA A 81 1.29 -4.17 -8.26
C ALA A 81 2.27 -4.04 -7.09
N ARG A 82 1.96 -3.20 -6.08
CA ARG A 82 2.82 -3.06 -4.89
C ARG A 82 2.97 -4.35 -4.11
N ALA A 83 1.90 -5.15 -3.97
CA ALA A 83 1.97 -6.47 -3.34
C ALA A 83 2.91 -7.41 -4.12
N ILE A 84 2.72 -7.52 -5.43
CA ILE A 84 3.50 -8.41 -6.30
C ILE A 84 4.97 -8.02 -6.37
N GLU A 85 5.27 -6.77 -6.72
CA GLU A 85 6.64 -6.32 -6.99
C GLU A 85 7.52 -6.22 -5.74
N ASN A 86 6.91 -6.15 -4.54
CA ASN A 86 7.61 -6.16 -3.26
C ASN A 86 7.43 -7.47 -2.49
N GLN A 87 6.70 -8.43 -3.05
CA GLN A 87 6.48 -9.77 -2.48
C GLN A 87 6.02 -9.71 -1.01
N MET A 88 4.96 -8.94 -0.77
CA MET A 88 4.40 -8.68 0.56
C MET A 88 2.88 -8.72 0.53
N PHE A 89 2.25 -8.99 1.66
CA PHE A 89 0.82 -8.76 1.81
C PHE A 89 0.51 -7.25 1.73
N LEU A 90 -0.67 -6.91 1.22
CA LEU A 90 -1.12 -5.52 1.22
C LEU A 90 -2.57 -5.46 1.69
N ALA A 91 -2.82 -4.60 2.71
CA ALA A 91 -4.16 -4.34 3.22
C ALA A 91 -4.56 -2.89 2.90
N LEU A 92 -5.51 -2.73 1.99
CA LEU A 92 -6.11 -1.45 1.63
C LEU A 92 -7.41 -1.25 2.43
N CYS A 93 -7.51 -0.12 3.13
CA CYS A 93 -8.76 0.43 3.65
C CYS A 93 -9.11 1.71 2.88
N ASN A 94 -10.16 1.66 2.07
CA ASN A 94 -10.61 2.81 1.28
C ASN A 94 -11.99 3.28 1.73
N SER A 95 -12.19 4.60 1.73
CA SER A 95 -13.47 5.22 2.04
C SER A 95 -14.57 4.79 1.07
N CYS A 96 -15.78 4.70 1.57
CA CYS A 96 -17.03 4.54 0.81
C CYS A 96 -17.97 5.71 1.05
N GLY A 97 -19.07 5.77 0.29
CA GLY A 97 -20.08 6.82 0.42
C GLY A 97 -19.70 8.12 -0.30
N THR A 98 -20.26 9.24 0.14
CA THR A 98 -20.12 10.54 -0.54
C THR A 98 -19.73 11.63 0.45
N ALA A 99 -18.79 12.49 0.07
CA ALA A 99 -18.46 13.71 0.80
C ALA A 99 -18.41 14.88 -0.19
N GLY A 100 -19.27 15.88 0.01
CA GLY A 100 -19.50 16.94 -0.97
C GLY A 100 -19.98 16.34 -2.29
N GLU A 101 -19.28 16.66 -3.38
CA GLU A 101 -19.56 16.14 -4.73
C GLU A 101 -18.77 14.85 -5.03
N THR A 102 -17.88 14.41 -4.14
CA THR A 102 -17.02 13.26 -4.39
C THR A 102 -17.66 11.98 -3.88
N VAL A 103 -17.79 11.00 -4.77
CA VAL A 103 -18.19 9.63 -4.43
C VAL A 103 -16.95 8.77 -4.27
N TYR A 104 -16.82 8.07 -3.14
CA TYR A 104 -15.73 7.15 -2.85
C TYR A 104 -16.13 5.72 -3.16
N GLY A 105 -15.20 4.95 -3.74
CA GLY A 105 -15.50 3.67 -4.38
C GLY A 105 -15.56 2.47 -3.43
N GLY A 106 -15.26 2.62 -2.13
CA GLY A 106 -15.09 1.46 -1.26
C GLY A 106 -13.99 0.55 -1.79
N SER A 107 -14.31 -0.72 -2.05
CA SER A 107 -13.38 -1.71 -2.63
C SER A 107 -12.11 -1.91 -1.80
N SER A 108 -12.20 -1.80 -0.47
CA SER A 108 -11.13 -2.22 0.44
C SER A 108 -10.75 -3.66 0.15
N VAL A 109 -9.46 -4.01 0.23
CA VAL A 109 -8.99 -5.33 -0.21
C VAL A 109 -7.73 -5.75 0.52
N ILE A 110 -7.58 -7.05 0.72
CA ILE A 110 -6.36 -7.67 1.21
C ILE A 110 -5.79 -8.55 0.10
N TYR A 111 -4.56 -8.28 -0.32
CA TYR A 111 -3.83 -9.04 -1.32
C TYR A 111 -2.77 -9.91 -0.66
N ASP A 112 -2.56 -11.11 -1.22
CA ASP A 112 -1.38 -11.92 -0.97
C ASP A 112 -0.15 -11.40 -1.75
N PRO A 113 1.07 -11.92 -1.47
CA PRO A 113 2.30 -11.50 -2.14
C PRO A 113 2.37 -11.81 -3.64
N LEU A 114 1.48 -12.65 -4.16
CA LEU A 114 1.37 -12.99 -5.58
C LEU A 114 0.27 -12.17 -6.28
N GLY A 115 -0.40 -11.27 -5.55
CA GLY A 115 -1.48 -10.43 -6.06
C GLY A 115 -2.86 -11.10 -6.05
N GLY A 116 -2.98 -12.27 -5.44
CA GLY A 116 -4.25 -12.92 -5.18
C GLY A 116 -5.10 -12.12 -4.20
N VAL A 117 -6.41 -12.10 -4.39
CA VAL A 117 -7.35 -11.45 -3.46
C VAL A 117 -7.71 -12.43 -2.35
N LEU A 118 -7.31 -12.11 -1.12
CA LEU A 118 -7.69 -12.90 0.07
C LEU A 118 -9.08 -12.49 0.60
N SER A 119 -9.38 -11.18 0.58
CA SER A 119 -10.68 -10.66 0.96
C SER A 119 -10.91 -9.31 0.29
N LYS A 120 -12.13 -9.00 -0.12
CA LYS A 120 -12.47 -7.74 -0.79
C LYS A 120 -13.86 -7.27 -0.37
N ALA A 121 -13.94 -5.99 -0.01
CA ALA A 121 -15.17 -5.29 0.28
C ALA A 121 -15.91 -4.86 -1.00
N GLY A 122 -17.21 -4.64 -0.89
CA GLY A 122 -18.03 -3.98 -1.90
C GLY A 122 -17.87 -2.45 -1.88
N CYS A 123 -18.93 -1.77 -2.31
CA CYS A 123 -18.96 -0.31 -2.35
C CYS A 123 -19.48 0.33 -1.05
N GLY A 124 -20.01 -0.47 -0.13
CA GLY A 124 -20.59 -0.03 1.14
C GLY A 124 -19.63 -0.11 2.30
N GLU A 125 -20.11 0.29 3.47
CA GLU A 125 -19.39 0.16 4.73
C GLU A 125 -19.43 -1.29 5.23
N GLU A 126 -18.28 -1.91 5.33
CA GLU A 126 -18.15 -3.28 5.84
C GLU A 126 -16.75 -3.56 6.39
N ILE A 127 -16.65 -4.60 7.20
CA ILE A 127 -15.38 -5.10 7.72
C ILE A 127 -15.02 -6.36 6.95
N ILE A 128 -13.78 -6.39 6.43
CA ILE A 128 -13.20 -7.57 5.80
C ILE A 128 -12.04 -8.10 6.65
N CYS A 129 -11.89 -9.41 6.67
CA CYS A 129 -10.78 -10.09 7.35
C CYS A 129 -10.17 -11.15 6.43
N ALA A 130 -8.89 -11.44 6.64
CA ALA A 130 -8.19 -12.55 6.02
C ALA A 130 -7.07 -13.06 6.93
N ASP A 131 -6.81 -14.36 6.86
CA ASP A 131 -5.61 -14.93 7.45
C ASP A 131 -4.44 -14.78 6.49
N CYS A 132 -3.37 -14.13 6.94
CA CYS A 132 -2.16 -13.91 6.17
C CYS A 132 -1.06 -14.82 6.70
N ASP A 133 -0.75 -15.91 6.00
CA ASP A 133 0.30 -16.84 6.38
C ASP A 133 1.69 -16.26 6.05
N MET A 134 2.36 -15.70 7.06
CA MET A 134 3.70 -15.11 6.90
C MET A 134 4.77 -16.13 6.51
N SER A 135 4.54 -17.43 6.75
CA SER A 135 5.51 -18.48 6.43
C SER A 135 5.76 -18.66 4.93
N VAL A 136 4.82 -18.25 4.09
CA VAL A 136 4.96 -18.35 2.62
C VAL A 136 5.96 -17.34 2.03
N LEU A 137 6.25 -16.24 2.75
CA LEU A 137 7.08 -15.15 2.24
C LEU A 137 8.49 -15.58 1.88
N GLY A 138 9.10 -16.44 2.71
CA GLY A 138 10.45 -16.97 2.45
C GLY A 138 10.52 -17.70 1.11
N GLY A 139 9.63 -18.67 0.90
CA GLY A 139 9.61 -19.46 -0.34
C GLY A 139 9.31 -18.62 -1.59
N ILE A 140 8.44 -17.62 -1.48
CA ILE A 140 8.14 -16.70 -2.60
C ILE A 140 9.38 -15.88 -2.97
N ARG A 141 10.07 -15.30 -1.98
CA ARG A 141 11.27 -14.47 -2.16
C ARG A 141 12.47 -15.28 -2.68
N ASP A 142 12.59 -16.53 -2.27
CA ASP A 142 13.63 -17.44 -2.74
C ASP A 142 13.39 -17.91 -4.19
N SER A 143 12.12 -18.07 -4.60
CA SER A 143 11.78 -18.53 -5.94
C SER A 143 12.05 -17.47 -7.03
N ILE A 144 11.82 -16.20 -6.73
CA ILE A 144 12.12 -15.05 -7.60
C ILE A 144 12.70 -13.94 -6.72
N ASN A 145 14.03 -13.81 -6.67
CA ASN A 145 14.69 -12.91 -5.76
C ASN A 145 14.79 -11.48 -6.32
N VAL A 146 13.64 -10.82 -6.45
CA VAL A 146 13.56 -9.46 -7.03
C VAL A 146 14.42 -8.43 -6.31
N PHE A 147 14.70 -8.62 -5.02
CA PHE A 147 15.51 -7.67 -4.26
C PHE A 147 17.01 -7.84 -4.51
N ALA A 148 17.50 -9.10 -4.63
CA ALA A 148 18.90 -9.38 -4.95
C ALA A 148 19.23 -9.09 -6.41
N ASP A 149 18.27 -9.31 -7.33
CA ASP A 149 18.46 -9.11 -8.77
C ASP A 149 18.42 -7.64 -9.19
N ARG A 150 18.13 -6.72 -8.26
CA ARG A 150 18.09 -5.27 -8.57
C ARG A 150 19.48 -4.75 -8.99
N ARG A 151 19.48 -4.05 -10.10
CA ARG A 151 20.66 -3.36 -10.65
C ARG A 151 20.67 -1.91 -10.13
N ARG A 152 20.98 -1.74 -8.83
CA ARG A 152 20.91 -0.43 -8.13
C ARG A 152 21.72 0.66 -8.83
N GLU A 153 22.81 0.29 -9.47
CA GLU A 153 23.67 1.20 -10.22
C GLU A 153 23.03 1.80 -11.49
N LEU A 154 21.89 1.23 -11.93
CA LEU A 154 21.15 1.72 -13.10
C LEU A 154 19.98 2.63 -12.71
N TYR A 155 19.66 2.74 -11.43
CA TYR A 155 18.50 3.51 -10.96
C TYR A 155 18.96 4.88 -10.48
N SER A 156 18.43 5.94 -11.11
CA SER A 156 18.71 7.35 -10.78
C SER A 156 17.67 7.95 -9.82
N ILE A 157 17.16 7.15 -8.89
CA ILE A 157 16.11 7.52 -7.93
C ILE A 157 16.59 7.40 -6.50
#